data_a61305a21da488f35e8c9d16770e7c46
#
_entry.id   a61305a21da488f35e8c9d16770e7c46
#
_cell.length_a   1.000
_cell.length_b   1.000
_cell.length_c   1.000
_cell.angle_alpha   90.00
_cell.angle_beta   90.00
_cell.angle_gamma   90.00
#
_symmetry.space_group_name_H-M   'P 1'
#
loop_
_entity.id
_entity.type
_entity.pdbx_description
1 polymer ?
#
loop_
_entity_poly.entity_id
_entity_poly.type
_entity_poly.pdbx_seq_one_letter_code
_entity_poly.pdbx_strand_id
1 'polypeptide(L)'
;EKGIKTAILDLTQNRNAYYIYTDNREELRNIAYNCIENLRRGVPEGIQVNKNLTVYTSLPDEIEGLKDYENVLETLLNNYSLVLLDCDFETEVQYFNAVQEIYLVQSLDVLTIQPLTAFLRELKAKDILDQNKLRIVINKHMRINNMSDKLLIGGMSSYNDPSMSFMTELFDKNNVKYTTIPFDQQAYSKYLDGLVDCKISLRGYSKNMIQSFNKLGNMVFPLISNKPSKQKSNNKYNNYNSNFSSSTSNTLNKMKKKY
;
A
#
# COMPACT_ATOMS: atom_id res chain seq x y z
N GLU A 1 -0.41 -14.23 -5.48
CA GLU A 1 -0.06 -14.70 -6.86
C GLU A 1 1.40 -14.45 -7.22
N LYS A 2 2.07 -13.43 -6.66
CA LYS A 2 3.50 -13.15 -6.90
C LYS A 2 4.46 -14.01 -6.06
N GLY A 3 3.94 -14.88 -5.19
CA GLY A 3 4.74 -15.73 -4.31
C GLY A 3 5.43 -14.99 -3.15
N ILE A 4 5.01 -13.76 -2.87
CA ILE A 4 5.57 -12.93 -1.80
C ILE A 4 4.88 -13.30 -0.49
N LYS A 5 5.65 -13.64 0.54
CA LYS A 5 5.12 -13.91 1.88
C LYS A 5 4.61 -12.60 2.48
N THR A 6 3.30 -12.50 2.68
CA THR A 6 2.61 -11.26 3.02
C THR A 6 1.81 -11.42 4.31
N ALA A 7 1.90 -10.45 5.20
CA ALA A 7 1.00 -10.27 6.33
C ALA A 7 0.03 -9.12 6.07
N ILE A 8 -1.22 -9.28 6.52
CA ILE A 8 -2.17 -8.18 6.71
C ILE A 8 -2.42 -8.05 8.21
N LEU A 9 -2.25 -6.86 8.75
CA LEU A 9 -2.64 -6.52 10.12
C LEU A 9 -3.84 -5.58 10.06
N ASP A 10 -4.97 -6.02 10.60
CA ASP A 10 -6.21 -5.24 10.72
C ASP A 10 -6.14 -4.32 11.94
N LEU A 11 -5.97 -3.03 11.69
CA LEU A 11 -5.91 -1.97 12.70
C LEU A 11 -7.20 -1.15 12.75
N THR A 12 -8.21 -1.51 11.92
CA THR A 12 -9.47 -0.78 11.85
C THR A 12 -10.31 -0.99 13.12
N GLN A 13 -11.07 0.01 13.52
CA GLN A 13 -11.96 -0.08 14.68
C GLN A 13 -13.00 -1.21 14.52
N ASN A 14 -13.52 -1.39 13.32
CA ASN A 14 -14.58 -2.36 13.03
C ASN A 14 -14.12 -3.82 12.96
N ARG A 15 -12.80 -4.09 12.88
CA ARG A 15 -12.24 -5.45 12.75
C ARG A 15 -12.96 -6.29 11.68
N ASN A 16 -13.18 -5.72 10.51
CA ASN A 16 -13.88 -6.43 9.43
C ASN A 16 -13.18 -7.73 9.02
N ALA A 17 -11.85 -7.78 9.10
CA ALA A 17 -11.08 -8.98 8.82
C ALA A 17 -11.43 -10.14 9.78
N TYR A 18 -11.79 -9.87 11.02
CA TYR A 18 -12.22 -10.90 11.96
C TYR A 18 -13.43 -11.68 11.41
N TYR A 19 -14.47 -10.99 10.99
CA TYR A 19 -15.69 -11.65 10.49
C TYR A 19 -15.44 -12.42 9.20
N ILE A 20 -14.64 -11.87 8.29
CA ILE A 20 -14.37 -12.48 6.98
C ILE A 20 -13.48 -13.72 7.11
N TYR A 21 -12.42 -13.64 7.91
CA TYR A 21 -11.38 -14.67 7.91
C TYR A 21 -11.55 -15.73 9.01
N THR A 22 -12.37 -15.49 10.03
CA THR A 22 -12.71 -16.54 11.00
C THR A 22 -13.82 -17.47 10.51
N ASP A 23 -14.67 -17.01 9.57
CA ASP A 23 -15.75 -17.80 8.96
C ASP A 23 -16.58 -18.56 10.02
N ASN A 24 -16.83 -17.93 11.18
CA ASN A 24 -17.50 -18.52 12.34
C ASN A 24 -16.91 -19.84 12.85
N ARG A 25 -15.71 -20.23 12.44
CA ARG A 25 -15.01 -21.42 12.92
C ARG A 25 -14.31 -21.14 14.24
N GLU A 26 -14.58 -21.97 15.24
CA GLU A 26 -14.04 -21.81 16.60
C GLU A 26 -12.51 -21.80 16.62
N GLU A 27 -11.88 -22.69 15.86
CA GLU A 27 -10.42 -22.75 15.72
C GLU A 27 -9.81 -21.43 15.27
N LEU A 28 -10.39 -20.79 14.22
CA LEU A 28 -9.90 -19.53 13.68
C LEU A 28 -10.20 -18.34 14.60
N ARG A 29 -11.31 -18.38 15.34
CA ARG A 29 -11.60 -17.38 16.40
C ARG A 29 -10.57 -17.44 17.51
N ASN A 30 -10.17 -18.64 17.93
CA ASN A 30 -9.13 -18.83 18.94
C ASN A 30 -7.78 -18.30 18.47
N ILE A 31 -7.43 -18.49 17.19
CA ILE A 31 -6.24 -17.88 16.59
C ILE A 31 -6.36 -16.35 16.62
N ALA A 32 -7.48 -15.77 16.17
CA ALA A 32 -7.70 -14.32 16.18
C ALA A 32 -7.62 -13.73 17.59
N TYR A 33 -8.18 -14.41 18.58
CA TYR A 33 -8.13 -14.01 19.99
C TYR A 33 -6.70 -13.87 20.52
N ASN A 34 -5.80 -14.74 20.13
CA ASN A 34 -4.45 -14.79 20.66
C ASN A 34 -3.40 -14.10 19.77
N CYS A 35 -3.71 -13.83 18.49
CA CYS A 35 -2.68 -13.49 17.50
C CYS A 35 -1.95 -12.17 17.81
N ILE A 36 -2.61 -11.17 18.36
CA ILE A 36 -1.97 -9.88 18.69
C ILE A 36 -1.03 -10.06 19.89
N GLU A 37 -1.45 -10.78 20.92
CA GLU A 37 -0.58 -11.08 22.07
C GLU A 37 0.60 -11.97 21.66
N ASN A 38 0.38 -12.93 20.77
CA ASN A 38 1.44 -13.76 20.21
C ASN A 38 2.46 -12.90 19.43
N LEU A 39 2.00 -11.95 18.61
CA LEU A 39 2.90 -11.00 17.90
C LEU A 39 3.75 -10.19 18.89
N ARG A 40 3.16 -9.69 19.96
CA ARG A 40 3.89 -8.94 21.01
C ARG A 40 4.99 -9.77 21.66
N ARG A 41 4.81 -11.08 21.74
CA ARG A 41 5.78 -12.04 22.28
C ARG A 41 6.76 -12.58 21.22
N GLY A 42 6.75 -12.06 20.01
CA GLY A 42 7.63 -12.53 18.93
C GLY A 42 7.16 -13.79 18.20
N VAL A 43 5.90 -14.22 18.39
CA VAL A 43 5.34 -15.43 17.77
C VAL A 43 4.42 -15.04 16.63
N PRO A 44 4.79 -15.28 15.34
CA PRO A 44 4.03 -14.87 14.17
C PRO A 44 2.89 -15.85 13.84
N GLU A 45 1.99 -16.08 14.78
CA GLU A 45 0.84 -16.97 14.62
C GLU A 45 -0.41 -16.16 14.29
N GLY A 46 -0.95 -16.34 13.08
CA GLY A 46 -2.14 -15.65 12.57
C GLY A 46 -2.99 -16.55 11.68
N ILE A 47 -4.09 -16.04 11.17
CA ILE A 47 -5.01 -16.79 10.30
C ILE A 47 -4.36 -17.01 8.93
N GLN A 48 -3.98 -18.24 8.61
CA GLN A 48 -3.38 -18.60 7.33
C GLN A 48 -4.46 -18.69 6.25
N VAL A 49 -4.55 -17.69 5.36
CA VAL A 49 -5.50 -17.67 4.25
C VAL A 49 -5.03 -18.56 3.09
N ASN A 50 -3.73 -18.51 2.79
CA ASN A 50 -3.07 -19.38 1.82
C ASN A 50 -1.56 -19.43 2.11
N LYS A 51 -0.79 -20.19 1.31
CA LYS A 51 0.65 -20.39 1.53
C LYS A 51 1.49 -19.11 1.64
N ASN A 52 0.99 -17.98 1.13
CA ASN A 52 1.73 -16.71 1.09
C ASN A 52 1.01 -15.56 1.81
N LEU A 53 -0.17 -15.79 2.38
CA LEU A 53 -0.96 -14.74 3.01
C LEU A 53 -1.43 -15.18 4.39
N THR A 54 -1.05 -14.41 5.39
CA THR A 54 -1.52 -14.53 6.78
C THR A 54 -2.22 -13.25 7.19
N VAL A 55 -3.34 -13.36 7.88
CA VAL A 55 -4.11 -12.23 8.41
C VAL A 55 -4.05 -12.24 9.93
N TYR A 56 -3.76 -11.08 10.47
CA TYR A 56 -3.77 -10.78 11.90
C TYR A 56 -4.91 -9.82 12.20
N THR A 57 -5.79 -10.21 13.07
CA THR A 57 -6.94 -9.41 13.50
C THR A 57 -7.27 -9.78 14.94
N SER A 58 -7.93 -8.90 15.66
CA SER A 58 -8.40 -9.19 17.04
C SER A 58 -9.91 -9.26 17.09
N LEU A 59 -10.44 -9.56 18.24
CA LEU A 59 -11.87 -9.39 18.51
C LEU A 59 -12.26 -7.91 18.33
N PRO A 60 -13.48 -7.63 17.87
CA PRO A 60 -14.03 -6.29 17.96
C PRO A 60 -13.88 -5.75 19.40
N ASP A 61 -13.56 -4.46 19.54
CA ASP A 61 -13.34 -3.77 20.81
C ASP A 61 -12.04 -4.10 21.56
N GLU A 62 -11.19 -4.99 21.05
CA GLU A 62 -9.90 -5.31 21.66
C GLU A 62 -8.78 -4.44 21.04
N ILE A 63 -8.41 -3.36 21.72
CA ILE A 63 -7.44 -2.36 21.24
C ILE A 63 -6.10 -2.41 21.99
N GLU A 64 -6.10 -2.85 23.25
CA GLU A 64 -4.94 -2.74 24.16
C GLU A 64 -3.64 -3.34 23.59
N GLY A 65 -3.71 -4.54 23.01
CA GLY A 65 -2.53 -5.22 22.47
C GLY A 65 -1.88 -4.49 21.28
N LEU A 66 -2.63 -3.67 20.55
CA LEU A 66 -2.15 -2.94 19.39
C LEU A 66 -1.38 -1.65 19.74
N LYS A 67 -1.44 -1.19 20.99
CA LYS A 67 -0.65 -0.03 21.46
C LYS A 67 0.85 -0.35 21.52
N ASP A 68 1.23 -1.61 21.62
CA ASP A 68 2.62 -2.07 21.57
C ASP A 68 3.08 -2.28 20.13
N TYR A 69 3.03 -1.20 19.34
CA TYR A 69 3.27 -1.22 17.90
C TYR A 69 4.69 -1.70 17.53
N GLU A 70 5.69 -1.43 18.36
CA GLU A 70 7.09 -1.76 18.09
C GLU A 70 7.28 -3.28 18.04
N ASN A 71 6.88 -4.01 19.08
CA ASN A 71 7.01 -5.47 19.14
C ASN A 71 6.13 -6.15 18.07
N VAL A 72 4.92 -5.64 17.84
CA VAL A 72 4.01 -6.16 16.80
C VAL A 72 4.64 -6.02 15.41
N LEU A 73 5.15 -4.84 15.06
CA LEU A 73 5.77 -4.61 13.76
C LEU A 73 7.10 -5.34 13.60
N GLU A 74 7.93 -5.37 14.63
CA GLU A 74 9.20 -6.12 14.60
C GLU A 74 8.95 -7.60 14.29
N THR A 75 8.00 -8.23 14.96
CA THR A 75 7.65 -9.62 14.71
C THR A 75 7.16 -9.84 13.28
N LEU A 76 6.32 -8.95 12.77
CA LEU A 76 5.82 -9.05 11.39
C LEU A 76 6.96 -8.85 10.37
N LEU A 77 7.78 -7.82 10.53
CA LEU A 77 8.87 -7.50 9.60
C LEU A 77 9.95 -8.59 9.56
N ASN A 78 10.21 -9.26 10.68
CA ASN A 78 11.15 -10.39 10.73
C ASN A 78 10.65 -11.64 10.03
N ASN A 79 9.32 -11.78 9.82
CA ASN A 79 8.72 -13.01 9.31
C ASN A 79 8.09 -12.89 7.91
N TYR A 80 7.85 -11.66 7.41
CA TYR A 80 7.16 -11.41 6.14
C TYR A 80 7.94 -10.44 5.26
N SER A 81 7.91 -10.70 3.95
CA SER A 81 8.54 -9.82 2.95
C SER A 81 7.71 -8.57 2.65
N LEU A 82 6.41 -8.61 2.94
CA LEU A 82 5.48 -7.51 2.80
C LEU A 82 4.50 -7.51 3.97
N VAL A 83 4.39 -6.39 4.64
CA VAL A 83 3.40 -6.16 5.70
C VAL A 83 2.45 -5.06 5.23
N LEU A 84 1.15 -5.36 5.21
CA LEU A 84 0.08 -4.43 4.88
C LEU A 84 -0.69 -4.12 6.17
N LEU A 85 -0.80 -2.86 6.50
CA LEU A 85 -1.60 -2.37 7.61
C LEU A 85 -2.93 -1.86 7.06
N ASP A 86 -4.04 -2.45 7.47
CA ASP A 86 -5.39 -1.97 7.16
C ASP A 86 -5.80 -1.01 8.25
N CYS A 87 -5.89 0.28 7.90
CA CYS A 87 -6.03 1.39 8.83
C CYS A 87 -7.29 2.19 8.57
N ASP A 88 -7.83 2.79 9.60
CA ASP A 88 -8.85 3.83 9.56
C ASP A 88 -8.35 5.13 10.25
N PHE A 89 -9.25 6.09 10.48
CA PHE A 89 -8.90 7.36 11.11
C PHE A 89 -8.67 7.24 12.64
N GLU A 90 -9.06 6.13 13.24
CA GLU A 90 -8.86 5.85 14.69
C GLU A 90 -7.58 5.07 14.95
N THR A 91 -6.89 4.63 13.90
CA THR A 91 -5.62 3.89 14.02
C THR A 91 -4.55 4.77 14.65
N GLU A 92 -3.83 4.22 15.63
CA GLU A 92 -2.74 4.90 16.33
C GLU A 92 -1.69 5.46 15.36
N VAL A 93 -1.35 6.75 15.53
CA VAL A 93 -0.49 7.50 14.59
C VAL A 93 0.92 6.91 14.43
N GLN A 94 1.39 6.18 15.43
CA GLN A 94 2.69 5.51 15.42
C GLN A 94 2.82 4.51 14.26
N TYR A 95 1.74 3.83 13.89
CA TYR A 95 1.73 2.93 12.73
C TYR A 95 1.98 3.68 11.42
N PHE A 96 1.40 4.88 11.25
CA PHE A 96 1.65 5.71 10.06
C PHE A 96 3.08 6.25 10.00
N ASN A 97 3.70 6.50 11.16
CA ASN A 97 5.10 6.91 11.22
C ASN A 97 6.05 5.76 10.83
N ALA A 98 5.74 4.55 11.24
CA ALA A 98 6.59 3.37 11.05
C ALA A 98 6.61 2.81 9.62
N VAL A 99 5.61 3.15 8.78
CA VAL A 99 5.48 2.58 7.43
C VAL A 99 6.34 3.31 6.40
N GLN A 100 6.70 2.59 5.33
CA GLN A 100 7.45 3.13 4.19
C GLN A 100 6.56 3.87 3.19
N GLU A 101 5.29 3.46 3.04
CA GLU A 101 4.32 4.05 2.14
C GLU A 101 2.93 4.09 2.78
N ILE A 102 2.19 5.17 2.53
CA ILE A 102 0.81 5.37 2.96
C ILE A 102 -0.07 5.43 1.72
N TYR A 103 -1.04 4.54 1.63
CA TYR A 103 -2.00 4.47 0.53
C TYR A 103 -3.34 5.04 0.96
N LEU A 104 -3.69 6.21 0.45
CA LEU A 104 -5.01 6.80 0.64
C LEU A 104 -5.98 6.17 -0.36
N VAL A 105 -6.94 5.41 0.13
CA VAL A 105 -7.98 4.78 -0.69
C VAL A 105 -9.22 5.65 -0.65
N GLN A 106 -9.50 6.35 -1.77
CA GLN A 106 -10.61 7.28 -1.91
C GLN A 106 -11.54 6.83 -3.04
N SER A 107 -12.85 6.86 -2.81
CA SER A 107 -13.85 6.71 -3.88
C SER A 107 -14.13 8.05 -4.57
N LEU A 108 -15.01 8.06 -5.56
CA LEU A 108 -15.47 9.30 -6.20
C LEU A 108 -16.51 10.06 -5.34
N ASP A 109 -16.84 9.56 -4.15
CA ASP A 109 -17.71 10.26 -3.20
C ASP A 109 -16.96 11.42 -2.56
N VAL A 110 -17.28 12.64 -3.01
CA VAL A 110 -16.64 13.87 -2.53
C VAL A 110 -16.94 14.19 -1.08
N LEU A 111 -18.02 13.64 -0.52
CA LEU A 111 -18.37 13.88 0.88
C LEU A 111 -17.39 13.22 1.85
N THR A 112 -16.68 12.20 1.41
CA THR A 112 -15.66 11.52 2.22
C THR A 112 -14.29 12.20 2.17
N ILE A 113 -14.12 13.25 1.34
CA ILE A 113 -12.86 14.01 1.25
C ILE A 113 -12.63 14.83 2.51
N GLN A 114 -13.66 15.46 3.06
CA GLN A 114 -13.50 16.34 4.22
C GLN A 114 -12.94 15.61 5.46
N PRO A 115 -13.48 14.47 5.90
CA PRO A 115 -12.89 13.70 6.98
C PRO A 115 -11.44 13.27 6.68
N LEU A 116 -11.16 12.85 5.45
CA LEU A 116 -9.83 12.46 5.03
C LEU A 116 -8.83 13.63 5.13
N THR A 117 -9.20 14.82 4.64
CA THR A 117 -8.31 16.00 4.70
C THR A 117 -8.10 16.48 6.13
N ALA A 118 -9.10 16.35 7.00
CA ALA A 118 -8.96 16.64 8.43
C ALA A 118 -7.92 15.69 9.08
N PHE A 119 -8.00 14.41 8.79
CA PHE A 119 -7.04 13.41 9.24
C PHE A 119 -5.63 13.68 8.71
N LEU A 120 -5.48 13.96 7.41
CA LEU A 120 -4.18 14.29 6.82
C LEU A 120 -3.56 15.55 7.42
N ARG A 121 -4.37 16.55 7.77
CA ARG A 121 -3.92 17.75 8.51
C ARG A 121 -3.34 17.37 9.87
N GLU A 122 -3.98 16.46 10.57
CA GLU A 122 -3.48 15.96 11.85
C GLU A 122 -2.12 15.26 11.71
N LEU A 123 -1.98 14.36 10.73
CA LEU A 123 -0.71 13.70 10.45
C LEU A 123 0.38 14.71 10.06
N LYS A 124 0.04 15.74 9.29
CA LYS A 124 0.96 16.81 8.93
C LYS A 124 1.39 17.63 10.15
N ALA A 125 0.46 17.99 11.03
CA ALA A 125 0.75 18.72 12.26
C ALA A 125 1.69 17.95 13.22
N LYS A 126 1.68 16.62 13.15
CA LYS A 126 2.55 15.72 13.90
C LYS A 126 3.85 15.35 13.17
N ASP A 127 4.13 15.98 12.01
CA ASP A 127 5.28 15.72 11.13
C ASP A 127 5.39 14.26 10.64
N ILE A 128 4.25 13.58 10.51
CA ILE A 128 4.17 12.18 10.04
C ILE A 128 3.88 12.10 8.54
N LEU A 129 3.16 13.08 8.00
CA LEU A 129 2.78 13.11 6.60
C LEU A 129 3.96 13.50 5.70
N ASP A 130 4.74 12.53 5.26
CA ASP A 130 5.76 12.71 4.22
C ASP A 130 5.15 12.46 2.83
N GLN A 131 5.21 13.48 1.98
CA GLN A 131 4.72 13.41 0.60
C GLN A 131 5.38 12.28 -0.21
N ASN A 132 6.65 11.95 0.06
CA ASN A 132 7.34 10.89 -0.66
C ASN A 132 6.78 9.50 -0.34
N LYS A 133 6.21 9.32 0.84
CA LYS A 133 5.52 8.09 1.27
C LYS A 133 4.10 7.99 0.74
N LEU A 134 3.48 9.12 0.36
CA LEU A 134 2.07 9.18 0.03
C LEU A 134 1.76 8.62 -1.36
N ARG A 135 0.74 7.78 -1.45
CA ARG A 135 0.16 7.22 -2.68
C ARG A 135 -1.35 7.33 -2.63
N ILE A 136 -1.99 7.50 -3.77
CA ILE A 136 -3.45 7.59 -3.85
C ILE A 136 -4.00 6.43 -4.68
N VAL A 137 -5.04 5.80 -4.19
CA VAL A 137 -5.83 4.78 -4.91
C VAL A 137 -7.25 5.31 -5.08
N ILE A 138 -7.63 5.68 -6.29
CA ILE A 138 -9.01 6.06 -6.59
C ILE A 138 -9.79 4.78 -6.83
N ASN A 139 -10.56 4.36 -5.84
CA ASN A 139 -11.35 3.13 -5.86
C ASN A 139 -12.75 3.38 -6.46
N LYS A 140 -13.36 2.34 -7.01
CA LYS A 140 -14.66 2.41 -7.69
C LYS A 140 -14.70 3.52 -8.76
N HIS A 141 -13.56 3.71 -9.46
CA HIS A 141 -13.41 4.74 -10.46
C HIS A 141 -14.36 4.51 -11.63
N MET A 142 -15.09 5.56 -11.99
CA MET A 142 -15.93 5.62 -13.19
C MET A 142 -15.79 6.97 -13.86
N ARG A 143 -16.07 7.02 -15.15
CA ARG A 143 -16.03 8.28 -15.89
C ARG A 143 -17.25 9.13 -15.56
N ILE A 144 -17.03 10.31 -15.02
CA ILE A 144 -18.06 11.30 -14.67
C ILE A 144 -17.72 12.61 -15.43
N ASN A 145 -18.71 13.20 -16.10
CA ASN A 145 -18.47 14.34 -17.01
C ASN A 145 -17.82 15.55 -16.32
N ASN A 146 -18.17 15.84 -15.07
CA ASN A 146 -17.71 17.02 -14.36
C ASN A 146 -16.66 16.72 -13.27
N MET A 147 -16.12 15.48 -13.21
CA MET A 147 -15.13 15.09 -12.23
C MET A 147 -13.96 14.39 -12.91
N SER A 148 -12.78 14.97 -12.77
CA SER A 148 -11.52 14.35 -13.19
C SER A 148 -10.73 13.86 -11.98
N ASP A 149 -9.81 12.91 -12.21
CA ASP A 149 -8.87 12.43 -11.17
C ASP A 149 -8.10 13.60 -10.56
N LYS A 150 -7.68 14.58 -11.41
CA LYS A 150 -6.97 15.77 -10.95
C LYS A 150 -7.81 16.65 -10.03
N LEU A 151 -9.11 16.76 -10.29
CA LEU A 151 -10.02 17.52 -9.45
C LEU A 151 -10.20 16.84 -8.08
N LEU A 152 -10.38 15.52 -8.07
CA LEU A 152 -10.48 14.73 -6.85
C LEU A 152 -9.21 14.84 -6.01
N ILE A 153 -8.04 14.61 -6.63
CA ILE A 153 -6.73 14.72 -5.97
C ILE A 153 -6.51 16.17 -5.46
N GLY A 154 -6.94 17.17 -6.24
CA GLY A 154 -6.90 18.58 -5.84
C GLY A 154 -7.73 18.86 -4.56
N GLY A 155 -8.92 18.25 -4.46
CA GLY A 155 -9.74 18.33 -3.25
C GLY A 155 -9.08 17.65 -2.04
N MET A 156 -8.39 16.53 -2.26
CA MET A 156 -7.66 15.83 -1.19
C MET A 156 -6.36 16.54 -0.76
N SER A 157 -5.79 17.37 -1.64
CA SER A 157 -4.49 18.02 -1.38
C SER A 157 -4.56 19.22 -0.47
N SER A 158 -5.75 19.70 -0.14
CA SER A 158 -5.95 20.95 0.63
C SER A 158 -7.04 20.78 1.66
N TYR A 159 -6.76 21.25 2.87
CA TYR A 159 -7.75 21.31 3.94
C TYR A 159 -8.34 22.73 4.02
N ASN A 160 -9.65 22.82 3.92
CA ASN A 160 -10.40 24.06 4.12
C ASN A 160 -10.95 24.07 5.53
N ASP A 161 -10.31 24.83 6.42
CA ASP A 161 -10.81 25.03 7.77
C ASP A 161 -11.91 26.12 7.74
N PRO A 162 -13.15 25.82 8.15
CA PRO A 162 -14.24 26.77 8.15
C PRO A 162 -14.00 28.03 9.04
N SER A 163 -13.08 27.91 10.00
CA SER A 163 -12.71 29.01 10.92
C SER A 163 -11.59 29.91 10.37
N MET A 164 -10.96 29.53 9.25
CA MET A 164 -9.82 30.22 8.67
C MET A 164 -10.13 30.76 7.27
N SER A 165 -9.53 31.91 6.93
CA SER A 165 -9.66 32.50 5.58
C SER A 165 -8.73 31.92 4.52
N PHE A 166 -7.94 30.89 4.86
CA PHE A 166 -6.97 30.26 3.95
C PHE A 166 -7.06 28.73 4.01
N MET A 167 -6.71 28.09 2.89
CA MET A 167 -6.60 26.63 2.80
C MET A 167 -5.20 26.18 3.20
N THR A 168 -5.11 25.09 3.96
CA THR A 168 -3.83 24.44 4.27
C THR A 168 -3.51 23.44 3.19
N GLU A 169 -2.41 23.63 2.46
CA GLU A 169 -1.89 22.61 1.54
C GLU A 169 -1.35 21.44 2.34
N LEU A 170 -1.82 20.23 2.03
CA LEU A 170 -1.43 18.98 2.70
C LEU A 170 -0.30 18.28 1.97
N PHE A 171 -0.37 18.24 0.64
CA PHE A 171 0.64 17.65 -0.24
C PHE A 171 0.56 18.26 -1.65
N ASP A 172 1.64 18.15 -2.44
CA ASP A 172 1.65 18.60 -3.83
C ASP A 172 0.88 17.64 -4.74
N LYS A 173 -0.28 18.07 -5.19
CA LYS A 173 -1.17 17.32 -6.09
C LYS A 173 -0.56 16.96 -7.43
N ASN A 174 0.49 17.66 -7.88
CA ASN A 174 1.11 17.42 -9.19
C ASN A 174 2.17 16.31 -9.11
N ASN A 175 2.76 16.07 -7.94
CA ASN A 175 3.83 15.11 -7.74
C ASN A 175 3.41 13.82 -7.03
N VAL A 176 2.19 13.75 -6.46
CA VAL A 176 1.70 12.55 -5.80
C VAL A 176 1.44 11.41 -6.82
N LYS A 177 1.93 10.22 -6.52
CA LYS A 177 1.67 9.04 -7.35
C LYS A 177 0.28 8.49 -7.07
N TYR A 178 -0.47 8.15 -8.11
CA TYR A 178 -1.80 7.56 -7.95
C TYR A 178 -2.08 6.44 -8.95
N THR A 179 -3.08 5.64 -8.64
CA THR A 179 -3.66 4.62 -9.50
C THR A 179 -5.16 4.57 -9.33
N THR A 180 -5.86 3.96 -10.30
CA THR A 180 -7.31 3.83 -10.29
C THR A 180 -7.71 2.36 -10.32
N ILE A 181 -8.73 2.00 -9.54
CA ILE A 181 -9.42 0.72 -9.61
C ILE A 181 -10.82 1.00 -10.17
N PRO A 182 -11.15 0.48 -11.36
CA PRO A 182 -12.43 0.81 -11.99
C PRO A 182 -13.60 0.24 -11.20
N PHE A 183 -14.75 0.90 -11.27
CA PHE A 183 -16.01 0.29 -10.86
C PHE A 183 -16.41 -0.75 -11.92
N ASP A 184 -16.61 -1.96 -11.47
CA ASP A 184 -17.07 -3.09 -12.28
C ASP A 184 -18.21 -3.76 -11.50
N GLN A 185 -19.43 -3.61 -12.01
CA GLN A 185 -20.63 -4.11 -11.32
C GLN A 185 -20.57 -5.63 -11.08
N GLN A 186 -20.05 -6.39 -12.03
CA GLN A 186 -19.93 -7.84 -11.89
C GLN A 186 -18.89 -8.22 -10.82
N ALA A 187 -17.75 -7.51 -10.80
CA ALA A 187 -16.73 -7.71 -9.79
C ALA A 187 -17.25 -7.31 -8.40
N TYR A 188 -18.04 -6.24 -8.31
CA TYR A 188 -18.63 -5.78 -7.06
C TYR A 188 -19.67 -6.78 -6.52
N SER A 189 -20.55 -7.33 -7.39
CA SER A 189 -21.47 -8.38 -6.98
C SER A 189 -20.73 -9.62 -6.45
N LYS A 190 -19.70 -10.09 -7.16
CA LYS A 190 -18.88 -11.21 -6.70
C LYS A 190 -18.14 -10.94 -5.39
N TYR A 191 -17.72 -9.71 -5.17
CA TYR A 191 -17.13 -9.32 -3.90
C TYR A 191 -18.15 -9.41 -2.77
N LEU A 192 -19.39 -8.95 -2.97
CA LEU A 192 -20.46 -9.05 -1.97
C LEU A 192 -20.81 -10.51 -1.69
N ASP A 193 -20.94 -11.34 -2.72
CA ASP A 193 -21.15 -12.79 -2.56
C ASP A 193 -19.99 -13.41 -1.75
N GLY A 194 -18.76 -13.01 -2.06
CA GLY A 194 -17.57 -13.47 -1.34
C GLY A 194 -17.52 -13.04 0.14
N LEU A 195 -18.08 -11.88 0.49
CA LEU A 195 -18.24 -11.47 1.89
C LEU A 195 -19.24 -12.35 2.63
N VAL A 196 -20.38 -12.69 2.00
CA VAL A 196 -21.38 -13.58 2.58
C VAL A 196 -20.83 -14.99 2.80
N ASP A 197 -20.05 -15.48 1.83
CA ASP A 197 -19.44 -16.81 1.87
C ASP A 197 -18.11 -16.86 2.65
N CYS A 198 -17.66 -15.74 3.22
CA CYS A 198 -16.34 -15.58 3.87
C CYS A 198 -15.17 -16.05 2.97
N LYS A 199 -15.29 -15.82 1.64
CA LYS A 199 -14.32 -16.25 0.62
C LYS A 199 -14.03 -15.14 -0.37
N ILE A 200 -12.97 -14.39 -0.16
CA ILE A 200 -12.54 -13.35 -1.09
C ILE A 200 -11.62 -13.95 -2.16
N SER A 201 -11.99 -13.75 -3.44
CA SER A 201 -11.25 -14.27 -4.59
C SER A 201 -11.34 -13.31 -5.78
N LEU A 202 -10.26 -13.22 -6.56
CA LEU A 202 -10.23 -12.51 -7.85
C LEU A 202 -10.73 -13.38 -9.01
N ARG A 203 -11.13 -14.61 -8.77
CA ARG A 203 -11.57 -15.54 -9.80
C ARG A 203 -12.83 -15.01 -10.49
N GLY A 204 -12.75 -14.89 -11.83
CA GLY A 204 -13.88 -14.42 -12.65
C GLY A 204 -14.06 -12.89 -12.67
N TYR A 205 -13.11 -12.12 -12.19
CA TYR A 205 -13.06 -10.68 -12.42
C TYR A 205 -12.68 -10.37 -13.87
N SER A 206 -13.11 -9.21 -14.39
CA SER A 206 -12.77 -8.77 -15.72
C SER A 206 -11.26 -8.57 -15.93
N LYS A 207 -10.79 -8.70 -17.17
CA LYS A 207 -9.37 -8.46 -17.48
C LYS A 207 -8.91 -7.06 -17.07
N ASN A 208 -9.78 -6.05 -17.25
CA ASN A 208 -9.49 -4.68 -16.86
C ASN A 208 -9.29 -4.55 -15.33
N MET A 209 -10.17 -5.15 -14.55
CA MET A 209 -10.05 -5.16 -13.10
C MET A 209 -8.75 -5.86 -12.65
N ILE A 210 -8.44 -7.03 -13.22
CA ILE A 210 -7.20 -7.76 -12.91
C ILE A 210 -5.96 -6.95 -13.30
N GLN A 211 -5.97 -6.23 -14.43
CA GLN A 211 -4.87 -5.35 -14.82
C GLN A 211 -4.68 -4.20 -13.83
N SER A 212 -5.78 -3.61 -13.32
CA SER A 212 -5.73 -2.54 -12.33
C SER A 212 -5.15 -3.03 -10.99
N PHE A 213 -5.55 -4.23 -10.54
CA PHE A 213 -4.93 -4.84 -9.36
C PHE A 213 -3.45 -5.19 -9.56
N ASN A 214 -3.06 -5.66 -10.75
CA ASN A 214 -1.66 -5.90 -11.07
C ASN A 214 -0.84 -4.60 -11.06
N LYS A 215 -1.40 -3.49 -11.56
CA LYS A 215 -0.78 -2.17 -11.52
C LYS A 215 -0.58 -1.71 -10.07
N LEU A 216 -1.63 -1.81 -9.24
CA LEU A 216 -1.55 -1.51 -7.81
C LEU A 216 -0.51 -2.39 -7.13
N GLY A 217 -0.55 -3.71 -7.35
CA GLY A 217 0.41 -4.64 -6.76
C GLY A 217 1.86 -4.40 -7.19
N ASN A 218 2.10 -3.88 -8.41
CA ASN A 218 3.43 -3.45 -8.83
C ASN A 218 3.86 -2.13 -8.19
N MET A 219 2.92 -1.26 -7.82
CA MET A 219 3.20 -0.03 -7.09
C MET A 219 3.57 -0.34 -5.64
N VAL A 220 2.83 -1.25 -4.99
CA VAL A 220 3.08 -1.69 -3.59
C VAL A 220 4.37 -2.50 -3.47
N PHE A 221 4.63 -3.41 -4.40
CA PHE A 221 5.80 -4.27 -4.38
C PHE A 221 6.36 -4.45 -5.80
N PRO A 222 7.22 -3.54 -6.26
CA PRO A 222 7.80 -3.62 -7.58
C PRO A 222 8.73 -4.84 -7.68
N LEU A 223 8.34 -5.84 -8.48
CA LEU A 223 9.23 -6.93 -8.84
C LEU A 223 10.19 -6.44 -9.93
N ILE A 224 11.48 -6.39 -9.62
CA ILE A 224 12.52 -6.12 -10.61
C ILE A 224 12.52 -7.32 -11.57
N SER A 225 12.05 -7.10 -12.80
CA SER A 225 12.17 -8.13 -13.84
C SER A 225 13.62 -8.11 -14.34
N ASN A 226 14.40 -9.14 -13.97
CA ASN A 226 15.72 -9.40 -14.55
C ASN A 226 15.61 -9.92 -16.01
N LYS A 227 14.74 -9.37 -16.82
CA LYS A 227 14.80 -9.61 -18.27
C LYS A 227 15.84 -8.65 -18.83
N PRO A 228 16.97 -9.15 -19.35
CA PRO A 228 17.89 -8.28 -20.06
C PRO A 228 17.11 -7.63 -21.19
N SER A 229 17.11 -6.31 -21.22
CA SER A 229 16.56 -5.56 -22.34
C SER A 229 17.30 -6.01 -23.60
N LYS A 230 16.60 -6.68 -24.52
CA LYS A 230 17.13 -6.91 -25.87
C LYS A 230 17.27 -5.53 -26.50
N GLN A 231 18.43 -4.92 -26.34
CA GLN A 231 18.83 -3.79 -27.18
C GLN A 231 18.79 -4.29 -28.62
N LYS A 232 17.82 -3.83 -29.40
CA LYS A 232 17.85 -3.94 -30.84
C LYS A 232 19.03 -3.07 -31.30
N SER A 233 20.16 -3.72 -31.58
CA SER A 233 21.27 -3.10 -32.28
C SER A 233 20.80 -2.76 -33.70
N ASN A 234 20.39 -1.53 -33.92
CA ASN A 234 20.29 -0.98 -35.25
C ASN A 234 21.71 -0.61 -35.71
N ASN A 235 22.43 -1.60 -36.24
CA ASN A 235 23.61 -1.34 -37.04
C ASN A 235 23.15 -0.66 -38.35
N LYS A 236 23.26 0.65 -38.37
CA LYS A 236 23.44 1.37 -39.65
C LYS A 236 24.91 1.73 -39.79
N TYR A 237 25.53 1.06 -40.74
CA TYR A 237 26.85 1.39 -41.27
C TYR A 237 26.98 2.88 -41.53
N ASN A 238 28.05 3.49 -41.00
CA ASN A 238 28.75 4.56 -41.68
C ASN A 238 30.23 4.48 -41.32
N ASN A 239 31.00 4.05 -42.31
CA ASN A 239 32.46 4.23 -42.38
C ASN A 239 32.81 5.72 -42.34
N TYR A 240 33.68 6.11 -41.40
CA TYR A 240 34.66 7.17 -41.61
C TYR A 240 35.90 6.88 -40.80
N ASN A 241 37.00 6.69 -41.53
CA ASN A 241 38.37 6.66 -41.01
C ASN A 241 38.72 7.98 -40.34
N SER A 242 39.41 7.93 -39.18
CA SER A 242 40.66 8.69 -39.00
C SER A 242 41.32 8.35 -37.67
N ASN A 243 42.59 8.05 -37.75
CA ASN A 243 43.58 7.87 -36.72
C ASN A 243 43.58 8.97 -35.63
N PHE A 244 43.73 8.59 -34.36
CA PHE A 244 44.69 9.27 -33.47
C PHE A 244 45.08 8.40 -32.28
N SER A 245 46.34 8.45 -31.97
CA SER A 245 47.18 7.68 -31.07
C SER A 245 46.89 7.82 -29.57
N SER A 246 47.09 6.72 -28.89
CA SER A 246 47.78 6.52 -27.56
C SER A 246 47.96 7.71 -26.60
N SER A 247 47.46 7.56 -25.40
CA SER A 247 48.16 7.68 -24.10
C SER A 247 47.13 7.97 -23.00
N THR A 248 46.99 7.13 -22.04
CA THR A 248 47.35 7.20 -20.64
C THR A 248 46.61 6.18 -19.80
N SER A 249 47.20 5.02 -19.72
CA SER A 249 47.07 4.15 -18.56
C SER A 249 47.92 4.74 -17.45
N ASN A 250 47.36 4.94 -16.27
CA ASN A 250 48.00 5.02 -14.95
C ASN A 250 47.36 6.09 -14.07
N THR A 251 46.25 5.81 -13.41
CA THR A 251 45.94 6.48 -12.13
C THR A 251 44.80 5.76 -11.37
N LEU A 252 44.73 4.44 -11.34
CA LEU A 252 43.70 3.71 -10.56
C LEU A 252 44.25 2.55 -9.71
N ASN A 253 45.55 2.66 -9.30
CA ASN A 253 46.19 1.68 -8.42
C ASN A 253 46.92 2.30 -7.22
N LYS A 254 46.35 3.31 -6.57
CA LYS A 254 46.90 3.87 -5.33
C LYS A 254 45.86 4.33 -4.33
N MET A 255 44.84 3.49 -4.01
CA MET A 255 44.04 3.66 -2.79
C MET A 255 43.50 2.33 -2.27
N LYS A 256 44.40 1.38 -2.07
CA LYS A 256 44.16 0.25 -1.17
C LYS A 256 45.41 0.05 -0.34
N LYS A 257 45.50 0.84 0.73
CA LYS A 257 46.25 0.57 1.97
C LYS A 257 46.26 1.84 2.81
N LYS A 258 45.31 1.91 3.74
CA LYS A 258 45.46 2.42 5.12
C LYS A 258 44.10 2.64 5.72
N TYR A 259 44.00 2.00 6.83
CA TYR A 259 42.97 1.94 7.89
C TYR A 259 41.85 0.92 7.66
#